data_f7465925258d3fc4b74911d74a763774
#
_entry.id   f7465925258d3fc4b74911d74a763774
#
_cell.length_a   1.000
_cell.length_b   1.000
_cell.length_c   1.000
_cell.angle_alpha   90.00
_cell.angle_beta   90.00
_cell.angle_gamma   90.00
#
_symmetry.space_group_name_H-M   'P 1'
#
loop_
_entity.id
_entity.type
_entity.pdbx_description
1 polymer ?
#
loop_
_entity_poly.entity_id
_entity_poly.type
_entity_poly.pdbx_seq_one_letter_code
_entity_poly.pdbx_strand_id
1 'polypeptide(L)'
;GPRKRMLPSVRVLGPTRGASQVELALTDSISLGINAPVRHSGKIDGTPGCVLVGPAGSVQLEQGVIRAARHVHMNFADAEYYGVSNGDMMQLSIRSPDCSVSFEDVLVRADKAAKLEVHIDTDEGNACNLDAATSVELKKSGCACQH
;
A
#
# COMPACT_ATOMS: atom_id res chain seq x y z
N GLY A 1 8.81 18.40 -2.40
CA GLY A 1 9.98 17.53 -2.21
C GLY A 1 11.29 18.21 -2.61
N PRO A 2 12.46 17.61 -2.36
CA PRO A 2 13.78 18.19 -2.63
C PRO A 2 14.01 18.62 -4.09
N ARG A 3 13.34 17.97 -5.03
CA ARG A 3 13.40 18.34 -6.47
C ARG A 3 12.54 19.56 -6.83
N LYS A 4 11.96 20.25 -5.85
CA LYS A 4 11.04 21.38 -6.04
C LYS A 4 9.83 21.02 -6.93
N ARG A 5 9.42 19.77 -6.89
CA ARG A 5 8.21 19.27 -7.54
C ARG A 5 7.11 19.08 -6.51
N MET A 6 5.87 19.07 -6.98
CA MET A 6 4.66 18.97 -6.17
C MET A 6 3.71 17.94 -6.79
N LEU A 7 3.07 17.16 -5.94
CA LEU A 7 1.94 16.32 -6.33
C LEU A 7 0.66 17.06 -5.94
N PRO A 8 -0.20 17.42 -6.87
CA PRO A 8 -1.49 18.04 -6.58
C PRO A 8 -2.53 17.00 -6.18
N SER A 9 -3.58 17.44 -5.51
CA SER A 9 -4.79 16.65 -5.26
C SER A 9 -4.55 15.37 -4.46
N VAL A 10 -3.68 15.42 -3.44
CA VAL A 10 -3.44 14.29 -2.55
C VAL A 10 -4.69 14.04 -1.70
N ARG A 11 -5.16 12.77 -1.66
CA ARG A 11 -6.31 12.37 -0.84
C ARG A 11 -5.94 12.35 0.64
N VAL A 12 -6.77 12.96 1.47
CA VAL A 12 -6.68 12.86 2.93
C VAL A 12 -7.58 11.73 3.41
N LEU A 13 -7.01 10.77 4.13
CA LEU A 13 -7.74 9.64 4.72
C LEU A 13 -7.95 9.86 6.22
N GLY A 14 -9.12 9.45 6.71
CA GLY A 14 -9.45 9.39 8.12
C GLY A 14 -9.50 7.95 8.65
N PRO A 15 -9.71 7.77 9.95
CA PRO A 15 -9.75 8.81 10.99
C PRO A 15 -8.37 9.39 11.32
N THR A 16 -8.35 10.53 12.05
CA THR A 16 -7.09 11.12 12.53
C THR A 16 -6.36 10.17 13.45
N ARG A 17 -5.03 10.15 13.34
CA ARG A 17 -4.12 9.30 14.13
C ARG A 17 -3.14 10.16 14.92
N GLY A 18 -2.37 9.53 15.82
CA GLY A 18 -1.38 10.23 16.64
C GLY A 18 -0.20 10.83 15.87
N ALA A 19 0.02 10.38 14.63
CA ALA A 19 1.07 10.90 13.76
C ALA A 19 0.58 10.98 12.30
N SER A 20 1.09 11.96 11.57
CA SER A 20 0.82 12.13 10.14
C SER A 20 1.67 11.16 9.31
N GLN A 21 1.06 10.58 8.28
CA GLN A 21 1.70 9.67 7.35
C GLN A 21 1.33 10.05 5.91
N VAL A 22 2.30 9.93 5.01
CA VAL A 22 2.11 10.12 3.57
C VAL A 22 2.53 8.85 2.86
N GLU A 23 1.63 8.28 2.08
CA GLU A 23 1.87 7.09 1.28
C GLU A 23 2.07 7.49 -0.18
N LEU A 24 3.20 7.11 -0.76
CA LEU A 24 3.57 7.41 -2.14
C LEU A 24 3.81 6.11 -2.91
N ALA A 25 3.53 6.14 -4.20
CA ALA A 25 4.09 5.17 -5.14
C ALA A 25 5.58 5.44 -5.37
N LEU A 26 6.31 4.49 -5.94
CA LEU A 26 7.74 4.66 -6.22
C LEU A 26 8.00 5.81 -7.21
N THR A 27 7.21 5.88 -8.29
CA THR A 27 7.34 6.94 -9.30
C THR A 27 7.08 8.32 -8.73
N ASP A 28 6.13 8.46 -7.82
CA ASP A 28 5.86 9.70 -7.09
C ASP A 28 7.03 10.09 -6.19
N SER A 29 7.58 9.13 -5.45
CA SER A 29 8.77 9.30 -4.62
C SER A 29 9.96 9.79 -5.44
N ILE A 30 10.22 9.17 -6.60
CA ILE A 30 11.28 9.58 -7.54
C ILE A 30 11.03 10.99 -8.06
N SER A 31 9.80 11.29 -8.45
CA SER A 31 9.40 12.62 -8.94
C SER A 31 9.69 13.71 -7.92
N LEU A 32 9.33 13.49 -6.67
CA LEU A 32 9.56 14.42 -5.57
C LEU A 32 11.03 14.47 -5.12
N GLY A 33 11.83 13.45 -5.42
CA GLY A 33 13.19 13.26 -4.94
C GLY A 33 13.25 12.81 -3.48
N ILE A 34 12.23 12.12 -3.01
CA ILE A 34 12.13 11.55 -1.66
C ILE A 34 12.44 10.04 -1.76
N ASN A 35 13.39 9.56 -0.99
CA ASN A 35 13.67 8.13 -0.91
C ASN A 35 12.75 7.47 0.14
N ALA A 36 11.48 7.27 -0.22
CA ALA A 36 10.48 6.68 0.65
C ALA A 36 10.70 5.16 0.77
N PRO A 37 10.99 4.64 1.97
CA PRO A 37 11.14 3.20 2.17
C PRO A 37 9.78 2.49 2.14
N VAL A 38 9.78 1.20 1.79
CA VAL A 38 8.60 0.35 1.99
C VAL A 38 8.43 0.09 3.48
N ARG A 39 7.25 0.39 4.02
CA ARG A 39 6.89 0.19 5.42
C ARG A 39 5.44 -0.25 5.55
N HIS A 40 5.14 -0.98 6.61
CA HIS A 40 3.76 -1.16 7.03
C HIS A 40 3.19 0.16 7.55
N SER A 41 1.94 0.46 7.21
CA SER A 41 1.26 1.67 7.69
C SER A 41 1.35 1.80 9.22
N GLY A 42 1.75 2.97 9.68
CA GLY A 42 2.04 3.28 11.09
C GLY A 42 3.49 3.07 11.52
N LYS A 43 4.35 2.44 10.72
CA LYS A 43 5.79 2.25 11.01
C LYS A 43 6.60 3.33 10.30
N ILE A 44 6.57 4.55 10.85
CA ILE A 44 7.13 5.75 10.22
C ILE A 44 8.48 6.20 10.79
N ASP A 45 8.99 5.53 11.80
CA ASP A 45 10.25 5.92 12.45
C ASP A 45 11.43 5.90 11.48
N GLY A 46 12.20 6.98 11.45
CA GLY A 46 13.36 7.13 10.59
C GLY A 46 13.04 7.25 9.10
N THR A 47 11.79 7.50 8.74
CA THR A 47 11.38 7.73 7.34
C THR A 47 11.56 9.21 6.96
N PRO A 48 11.69 9.56 5.67
CA PRO A 48 11.80 10.95 5.27
C PRO A 48 10.52 11.75 5.56
N GLY A 49 10.69 13.06 5.65
CA GLY A 49 9.62 14.03 5.75
C GLY A 49 9.26 14.69 4.42
N CYS A 50 8.28 15.58 4.46
CA CYS A 50 7.87 16.41 3.33
C CYS A 50 7.13 17.66 3.80
N VAL A 51 6.85 18.57 2.88
CA VAL A 51 5.94 19.70 3.12
C VAL A 51 4.57 19.38 2.55
N LEU A 52 3.55 19.48 3.36
CA LEU A 52 2.14 19.44 2.96
C LEU A 52 1.63 20.87 2.82
N VAL A 53 0.90 21.15 1.75
CA VAL A 53 0.28 22.45 1.50
C VAL A 53 -1.22 22.27 1.33
N GLY A 54 -1.99 23.01 2.07
CA GLY A 54 -3.45 23.01 2.03
C GLY A 54 -4.03 24.44 2.01
N PRO A 55 -5.34 24.59 1.93
CA PRO A 55 -5.98 25.90 1.88
C PRO A 55 -5.69 26.81 3.09
N ALA A 56 -5.45 26.18 4.25
CA ALA A 56 -5.18 26.90 5.51
C ALA A 56 -3.71 27.18 5.77
N GLY A 57 -2.81 26.75 4.88
CA GLY A 57 -1.36 26.95 5.04
C GLY A 57 -0.53 25.69 4.72
N SER A 58 0.66 25.62 5.29
CA SER A 58 1.58 24.51 5.08
C SER A 58 2.04 23.89 6.39
N VAL A 59 2.32 22.59 6.36
CA VAL A 59 2.87 21.82 7.47
C VAL A 59 4.15 21.13 7.02
N GLN A 60 5.23 21.32 7.76
CA GLN A 60 6.48 20.57 7.60
C GLN A 60 6.38 19.28 8.41
N LEU A 61 6.51 18.14 7.75
CA LEU A 61 6.69 16.84 8.38
C LEU A 61 8.16 16.48 8.40
N GLU A 62 8.72 16.19 9.57
CA GLU A 62 10.11 15.74 9.71
C GLU A 62 10.27 14.27 9.28
N GLN A 63 9.23 13.47 9.43
CA GLN A 63 9.15 12.08 9.03
C GLN A 63 7.72 11.71 8.64
N GLY A 64 7.50 10.51 8.13
CA GLY A 64 6.17 9.97 7.86
C GLY A 64 5.92 9.65 6.39
N VAL A 65 6.88 9.86 5.49
CA VAL A 65 6.72 9.49 4.08
C VAL A 65 7.20 8.06 3.87
N ILE A 66 6.29 7.21 3.38
CA ILE A 66 6.53 5.80 3.12
C ILE A 66 5.98 5.39 1.74
N ARG A 67 6.42 4.24 1.26
CA ARG A 67 5.66 3.41 0.33
C ARG A 67 4.98 2.34 1.17
N ALA A 68 3.64 2.31 1.17
CA ALA A 68 2.92 1.33 1.95
C ALA A 68 3.16 -0.08 1.39
N ALA A 69 3.56 -1.03 2.24
CA ALA A 69 3.64 -2.43 1.84
C ALA A 69 2.25 -2.92 1.44
N ARG A 70 2.17 -3.73 0.38
CA ARG A 70 0.93 -4.39 -0.05
C ARG A 70 0.31 -5.13 1.12
N HIS A 71 -0.99 -5.02 1.26
CA HIS A 71 -1.69 -5.72 2.33
C HIS A 71 -3.15 -5.99 1.98
N VAL A 72 -3.73 -6.94 2.67
CA VAL A 72 -5.15 -7.24 2.59
C VAL A 72 -5.78 -7.07 3.96
N HIS A 73 -6.84 -6.28 4.02
CA HIS A 73 -7.74 -6.26 5.17
C HIS A 73 -8.74 -7.39 5.04
N MET A 74 -9.01 -8.10 6.14
CA MET A 74 -10.04 -9.13 6.19
C MET A 74 -10.57 -9.30 7.61
N ASN A 75 -11.80 -9.75 7.74
CA ASN A 75 -12.33 -10.15 9.05
C ASN A 75 -11.87 -11.57 9.41
N PHE A 76 -12.19 -12.02 10.61
CA PHE A 76 -11.73 -13.33 11.09
C PHE A 76 -12.36 -14.50 10.33
N ALA A 77 -13.59 -14.35 9.82
CA ALA A 77 -14.22 -15.41 9.02
C ALA A 77 -13.54 -15.54 7.64
N ASP A 78 -13.17 -14.41 7.02
CA ASP A 78 -12.37 -14.43 5.79
C ASP A 78 -11.01 -15.07 6.03
N ALA A 79 -10.33 -14.73 7.14
CA ALA A 79 -9.03 -15.30 7.50
C ALA A 79 -9.12 -16.84 7.69
N GLU A 80 -10.18 -17.30 8.34
CA GLU A 80 -10.46 -18.75 8.49
C GLU A 80 -10.72 -19.41 7.13
N TYR A 81 -11.52 -18.79 6.26
CA TYR A 81 -11.80 -19.27 4.90
C TYR A 81 -10.52 -19.47 4.07
N TYR A 82 -9.60 -18.49 4.13
CA TYR A 82 -8.31 -18.58 3.43
C TYR A 82 -7.27 -19.43 4.17
N GLY A 83 -7.53 -19.86 5.41
CA GLY A 83 -6.59 -20.59 6.26
C GLY A 83 -5.33 -19.79 6.58
N VAL A 84 -5.49 -18.50 6.87
CA VAL A 84 -4.42 -17.55 7.19
C VAL A 84 -4.67 -16.86 8.52
N SER A 85 -3.61 -16.31 9.09
CA SER A 85 -3.62 -15.52 10.33
C SER A 85 -3.12 -14.11 10.09
N ASN A 86 -3.40 -13.20 11.02
CA ASN A 86 -2.84 -11.85 10.98
C ASN A 86 -1.32 -11.89 10.93
N GLY A 87 -0.71 -11.24 9.95
CA GLY A 87 0.73 -11.23 9.73
C GLY A 87 1.22 -12.25 8.69
N ASP A 88 0.40 -13.19 8.26
CA ASP A 88 0.75 -14.10 7.16
C ASP A 88 0.89 -13.35 5.84
N MET A 89 1.57 -13.97 4.88
CA MET A 89 1.70 -13.44 3.52
C MET A 89 0.82 -14.21 2.56
N MET A 90 0.22 -13.47 1.64
CA MET A 90 -0.61 -14.00 0.56
C MET A 90 -0.09 -13.56 -0.81
N GLN A 91 -0.60 -14.18 -1.85
CA GLN A 91 -0.35 -13.82 -3.25
C GLN A 91 -1.62 -13.23 -3.86
N LEU A 92 -1.47 -12.13 -4.60
CA LEU A 92 -2.54 -11.51 -5.39
C LEU A 92 -2.27 -11.72 -6.87
N SER A 93 -3.15 -12.40 -7.58
CA SER A 93 -3.08 -12.56 -9.03
C SER A 93 -4.15 -11.70 -9.70
N ILE A 94 -3.73 -10.84 -10.61
CA ILE A 94 -4.60 -9.97 -11.39
C ILE A 94 -4.47 -10.36 -12.86
N ARG A 95 -5.59 -10.69 -13.49
CA ARG A 95 -5.68 -11.00 -14.91
C ARG A 95 -6.28 -9.83 -15.65
N SER A 96 -5.55 -9.30 -16.61
CA SER A 96 -6.00 -8.25 -17.52
C SER A 96 -5.46 -8.50 -18.92
N PRO A 97 -6.07 -7.95 -19.96
CA PRO A 97 -5.53 -8.06 -21.31
C PRO A 97 -4.08 -7.55 -21.36
N ASP A 98 -3.17 -8.39 -21.82
CA ASP A 98 -1.75 -8.08 -22.08
C ASP A 98 -0.88 -7.67 -20.86
N CYS A 99 -1.49 -7.52 -19.67
CA CYS A 99 -0.82 -7.00 -18.47
C CYS A 99 -1.08 -7.83 -17.20
N SER A 100 -1.26 -9.14 -17.30
CA SER A 100 -1.49 -9.99 -16.13
C SER A 100 -0.27 -10.01 -15.21
N VAL A 101 -0.46 -9.81 -13.90
CA VAL A 101 0.60 -9.78 -12.89
C VAL A 101 0.18 -10.62 -11.68
N SER A 102 1.16 -11.25 -11.03
CA SER A 102 1.00 -11.82 -9.69
C SER A 102 1.94 -11.09 -8.72
N PHE A 103 1.37 -10.56 -7.65
CA PHE A 103 2.10 -9.91 -6.58
C PHE A 103 2.26 -10.86 -5.41
N GLU A 104 3.48 -11.03 -4.95
CA GLU A 104 3.81 -11.73 -3.72
C GLU A 104 3.79 -10.76 -2.52
N ASP A 105 4.02 -11.27 -1.31
CA ASP A 105 4.20 -10.48 -0.10
C ASP A 105 3.01 -9.56 0.25
N VAL A 106 1.79 -10.03 0.02
CA VAL A 106 0.58 -9.32 0.44
C VAL A 106 0.31 -9.65 1.91
N LEU A 107 0.59 -8.71 2.81
CA LEU A 107 0.44 -8.89 4.25
C LEU A 107 -1.02 -9.00 4.67
N VAL A 108 -1.35 -10.03 5.43
CA VAL A 108 -2.68 -10.17 6.06
C VAL A 108 -2.83 -9.24 7.26
N ARG A 109 -3.85 -8.42 7.25
CA ARG A 109 -4.28 -7.56 8.36
C ARG A 109 -5.70 -7.95 8.78
N ALA A 110 -5.79 -8.90 9.72
CA ALA A 110 -7.06 -9.40 10.21
C ALA A 110 -7.57 -8.55 11.38
N ASP A 111 -8.81 -8.05 11.26
CA ASP A 111 -9.52 -7.28 12.27
C ASP A 111 -11.01 -7.61 12.23
N LYS A 112 -11.66 -7.64 13.38
CA LYS A 112 -13.10 -8.01 13.50
C LYS A 112 -14.03 -7.20 12.59
N ALA A 113 -13.72 -5.91 12.40
CA ALA A 113 -14.56 -4.97 11.65
C ALA A 113 -14.10 -4.80 10.18
N ALA A 114 -12.99 -5.42 9.79
CA ALA A 114 -12.45 -5.28 8.44
C ALA A 114 -13.38 -5.90 7.40
N LYS A 115 -13.38 -5.29 6.21
CA LYS A 115 -13.93 -5.87 4.99
C LYS A 115 -12.78 -6.45 4.18
N LEU A 116 -13.07 -7.49 3.39
CA LEU A 116 -12.08 -8.07 2.49
C LEU A 116 -11.71 -7.05 1.40
N GLU A 117 -10.52 -6.49 1.51
CA GLU A 117 -10.03 -5.44 0.60
C GLU A 117 -8.51 -5.50 0.50
N VAL A 118 -7.99 -5.60 -0.73
CA VAL A 118 -6.55 -5.59 -1.00
C VAL A 118 -6.09 -4.19 -1.35
N HIS A 119 -5.00 -3.76 -0.75
CA HIS A 119 -4.37 -2.47 -0.98
C HIS A 119 -3.03 -2.65 -1.70
N ILE A 120 -2.94 -2.06 -2.88
CA ILE A 120 -1.72 -1.93 -3.69
C ILE A 120 -1.53 -0.46 -4.05
N ASP A 121 -0.31 -0.07 -4.44
CA ASP A 121 -0.05 1.30 -4.85
C ASP A 121 -0.42 1.57 -6.33
N THR A 122 -0.31 2.83 -6.75
CA THR A 122 -0.68 3.26 -8.11
C THR A 122 0.24 2.63 -9.18
N ASP A 123 1.54 2.46 -8.89
CA ASP A 123 2.47 1.82 -9.83
C ASP A 123 2.12 0.35 -10.04
N GLU A 124 1.74 -0.34 -8.98
CA GLU A 124 1.30 -1.74 -9.01
C GLU A 124 -0.02 -1.89 -9.79
N GLY A 125 -0.97 -1.00 -9.55
CA GLY A 125 -2.24 -0.96 -10.30
C GLY A 125 -2.02 -0.67 -11.78
N ASN A 126 -1.12 0.24 -12.11
CA ASN A 126 -0.75 0.56 -13.50
C ASN A 126 -0.04 -0.61 -14.18
N ALA A 127 0.85 -1.32 -13.47
CA ALA A 127 1.60 -2.46 -14.02
C ALA A 127 0.68 -3.58 -14.52
N CYS A 128 -0.47 -3.77 -13.87
CA CYS A 128 -1.44 -4.80 -14.26
C CYS A 128 -2.66 -4.26 -15.03
N ASN A 129 -2.67 -2.97 -15.41
CA ASN A 129 -3.84 -2.32 -16.00
C ASN A 129 -5.13 -2.66 -15.24
N LEU A 130 -5.13 -2.31 -13.93
CA LEU A 130 -6.17 -2.75 -12.98
C LEU A 130 -7.59 -2.41 -13.44
N ASP A 131 -7.79 -1.26 -14.09
CA ASP A 131 -9.11 -0.83 -14.59
C ASP A 131 -9.68 -1.77 -15.67
N ALA A 132 -8.82 -2.52 -16.36
CA ALA A 132 -9.20 -3.51 -17.36
C ALA A 132 -9.14 -4.95 -16.83
N ALA A 133 -8.98 -5.14 -15.51
CA ALA A 133 -8.87 -6.47 -14.93
C ALA A 133 -10.13 -7.31 -15.17
N THR A 134 -9.94 -8.53 -15.64
CA THR A 134 -11.01 -9.52 -15.89
C THR A 134 -11.20 -10.46 -14.72
N SER A 135 -10.17 -10.65 -13.90
CA SER A 135 -10.28 -11.38 -12.64
C SER A 135 -9.19 -10.96 -11.66
N VAL A 136 -9.53 -11.00 -10.38
CA VAL A 136 -8.63 -10.78 -9.26
C VAL A 136 -8.78 -11.95 -8.29
N GLU A 137 -7.67 -12.58 -7.95
CA GLU A 137 -7.66 -13.77 -7.10
C GLU A 137 -6.62 -13.60 -6.00
N LEU A 138 -7.06 -13.79 -4.76
CA LEU A 138 -6.21 -13.80 -3.57
C LEU A 138 -5.99 -15.26 -3.14
N LYS A 139 -4.73 -15.65 -2.98
CA LYS A 139 -4.33 -17.00 -2.59
C LYS A 139 -3.43 -16.97 -1.38
N LYS A 140 -3.53 -17.98 -0.54
CA LYS A 140 -2.49 -18.26 0.45
C LYS A 140 -1.16 -18.49 -0.29
N SER A 141 -0.08 -17.85 0.16
CA SER A 141 1.25 -18.13 -0.38
C SER A 141 1.55 -19.63 -0.17
N GLY A 142 1.89 -20.33 -1.25
CA GLY A 142 2.27 -21.74 -1.14
C GLY A 142 3.48 -21.88 -0.22
N CYS A 143 3.50 -22.88 0.64
CA CYS A 143 4.76 -23.31 1.24
C CYS A 143 5.72 -23.58 0.08
N ALA A 144 6.84 -22.83 0.03
CA ALA A 144 7.93 -23.20 -0.85
C ALA A 144 8.31 -24.62 -0.49
N CYS A 145 7.95 -25.59 -1.33
CA CYS A 145 8.53 -26.93 -1.24
C CYS A 145 10.02 -26.72 -1.42
N GLN A 146 10.77 -26.85 -0.34
CA GLN A 146 12.21 -26.98 -0.38
C GLN A 146 12.51 -28.23 -1.23
N HIS A 147 13.03 -28.00 -2.42
CA HIS A 147 13.70 -29.03 -3.23
C HIS A 147 15.18 -28.99 -2.95
#